data_8194ac8ccd306b90f64419b98cea513f
#
_entry.id   8194ac8ccd306b90f64419b98cea513f
#
_cell.length_a   1.000
_cell.length_b   1.000
_cell.length_c   1.000
_cell.angle_alpha   90.00
_cell.angle_beta   90.00
_cell.angle_gamma   90.00
#
_symmetry.space_group_name_H-M   'P 1'
#
loop_
_entity.id
_entity.type
_entity.pdbx_description
1 polymer ?
#
loop_
_entity_poly.entity_id
_entity_poly.type
_entity_poly.pdbx_seq_one_letter_code
_entity_poly.pdbx_strand_id
1 'polypeptide(L)'
;MWLGLNAVDLIKKRKQINKSKEVVQAAIVAMKYAAANSAWNFTNKLRLLEAEQVAHTRTNHDRASILYEASIKSAKRSGFVHEQGLACEKAAFYYQRGRNYQKAREYFQQARECYQVWGSSIKVAFIQKELDGLNPDALPVSAVTEAVHIKIGTNSL
;
A
#
# COMPACT_ATOMS: atom_id res chain seq x y z
N MET A 1 -11.97 5.58 -10.54
CA MET A 1 -11.10 4.86 -9.60
C MET A 1 -10.21 5.79 -8.77
N TRP A 2 -9.44 6.69 -9.37
CA TRP A 2 -8.51 7.59 -8.65
C TRP A 2 -9.16 8.47 -7.59
N LEU A 3 -10.35 9.03 -7.86
CA LEU A 3 -11.10 9.83 -6.87
C LEU A 3 -11.44 9.01 -5.61
N GLY A 4 -11.79 7.74 -5.78
CA GLY A 4 -12.09 6.86 -4.64
C GLY A 4 -10.86 6.56 -3.78
N LEU A 5 -9.70 6.30 -4.40
CA LEU A 5 -8.45 6.07 -3.67
C LEU A 5 -7.97 7.33 -2.94
N ASN A 6 -8.06 8.51 -3.57
CA ASN A 6 -7.73 9.77 -2.91
C ASN A 6 -8.64 10.06 -1.72
N ALA A 7 -9.95 9.75 -1.82
CA ALA A 7 -10.88 9.92 -0.73
C ALA A 7 -10.56 8.96 0.45
N VAL A 8 -10.12 7.73 0.17
CA VAL A 8 -9.66 6.79 1.20
C VAL A 8 -8.41 7.34 1.91
N ASP A 9 -7.46 7.91 1.19
CA ASP A 9 -6.26 8.51 1.80
C ASP A 9 -6.60 9.73 2.68
N LEU A 10 -7.62 10.52 2.34
CA LEU A 10 -8.13 11.61 3.18
C LEU A 10 -8.76 11.09 4.48
N ILE A 11 -9.49 9.97 4.43
CA ILE A 11 -10.01 9.29 5.62
C ILE A 11 -8.84 8.86 6.52
N LYS A 12 -7.78 8.27 5.96
CA LYS A 12 -6.55 7.90 6.69
C LYS A 12 -5.95 9.07 7.45
N LYS A 13 -5.97 10.24 6.83
CA LYS A 13 -5.45 11.49 7.44
C LYS A 13 -6.45 12.16 8.39
N ARG A 14 -7.60 11.55 8.67
CA ARG A 14 -8.71 12.09 9.47
C ARG A 14 -9.21 13.45 8.98
N LYS A 15 -9.08 13.72 7.68
CA LYS A 15 -9.55 14.96 7.05
C LYS A 15 -10.85 14.70 6.31
N GLN A 16 -11.86 15.53 6.50
CA GLN A 16 -13.15 15.52 5.77
C GLN A 16 -13.83 14.12 5.68
N ILE A 17 -13.93 13.45 6.81
CA ILE A 17 -14.31 12.02 6.90
C ILE A 17 -15.64 11.70 6.20
N ASN A 18 -16.68 12.49 6.42
CA ASN A 18 -18.03 12.15 5.89
C ASN A 18 -18.06 12.27 4.37
N LYS A 19 -17.60 13.40 3.81
CA LYS A 19 -17.53 13.62 2.37
C LYS A 19 -16.67 12.57 1.66
N SER A 20 -15.57 12.18 2.28
CA SER A 20 -14.67 11.16 1.73
C SER A 20 -15.32 9.77 1.71
N LYS A 21 -16.11 9.41 2.73
CA LYS A 21 -16.87 8.16 2.76
C LYS A 21 -17.92 8.08 1.66
N GLU A 22 -18.64 9.15 1.43
CA GLU A 22 -19.63 9.24 0.33
C GLU A 22 -18.97 9.06 -1.03
N VAL A 23 -17.85 9.73 -1.28
CA VAL A 23 -17.08 9.59 -2.53
C VAL A 23 -16.58 8.16 -2.73
N VAL A 24 -16.04 7.52 -1.69
CA VAL A 24 -15.60 6.11 -1.75
C VAL A 24 -16.77 5.21 -2.08
N GLN A 25 -17.91 5.39 -1.40
CA GLN A 25 -19.09 4.57 -1.63
C GLN A 25 -19.64 4.74 -3.04
N ALA A 26 -19.75 5.97 -3.53
CA ALA A 26 -20.16 6.25 -4.90
C ALA A 26 -19.22 5.62 -5.94
N ALA A 27 -17.91 5.71 -5.71
CA ALA A 27 -16.90 5.08 -6.57
C ALA A 27 -17.03 3.55 -6.59
N ILE A 28 -17.31 2.91 -5.45
CA ILE A 28 -17.55 1.46 -5.38
C ILE A 28 -18.79 1.08 -6.17
N VAL A 29 -19.89 1.81 -6.03
CA VAL A 29 -21.14 1.55 -6.77
C VAL A 29 -20.88 1.67 -8.29
N ALA A 30 -20.21 2.72 -8.74
CA ALA A 30 -19.86 2.91 -10.14
C ALA A 30 -18.94 1.78 -10.66
N MET A 31 -17.95 1.36 -9.86
CA MET A 31 -17.06 0.26 -10.23
C MET A 31 -17.78 -1.10 -10.26
N LYS A 32 -18.76 -1.35 -9.39
CA LYS A 32 -19.60 -2.57 -9.45
C LYS A 32 -20.39 -2.63 -10.75
N TYR A 33 -21.01 -1.52 -11.15
CA TYR A 33 -21.71 -1.43 -12.42
C TYR A 33 -20.77 -1.66 -13.61
N ALA A 34 -19.63 -1.01 -13.62
CA ALA A 34 -18.63 -1.18 -14.67
C ALA A 34 -18.08 -2.63 -14.74
N ALA A 35 -17.82 -3.26 -13.59
CA ALA A 35 -17.35 -4.64 -13.53
C ALA A 35 -18.40 -5.66 -13.96
N ALA A 36 -19.69 -5.39 -13.74
CA ALA A 36 -20.79 -6.22 -14.25
C ALA A 36 -20.87 -6.21 -15.79
N ASN A 37 -20.54 -5.07 -16.41
CA ASN A 37 -20.55 -4.93 -17.87
C ASN A 37 -19.21 -5.32 -18.53
N SER A 38 -18.09 -5.17 -17.83
CA SER A 38 -16.76 -5.50 -18.34
C SER A 38 -15.84 -5.94 -17.17
N ALA A 39 -16.03 -7.19 -16.74
CA ALA A 39 -15.27 -7.76 -15.63
C ALA A 39 -13.76 -7.70 -15.86
N TRP A 40 -13.31 -7.95 -17.09
CA TRP A 40 -11.91 -7.92 -17.49
C TRP A 40 -11.23 -6.58 -17.14
N ASN A 41 -11.90 -5.48 -17.44
CA ASN A 41 -11.34 -4.13 -17.28
C ASN A 41 -11.49 -3.55 -15.88
N PHE A 42 -12.46 -4.01 -15.08
CA PHE A 42 -12.84 -3.29 -13.87
C PHE A 42 -12.78 -4.11 -12.58
N THR A 43 -12.70 -5.46 -12.65
CA THR A 43 -12.70 -6.29 -11.43
C THR A 43 -11.51 -5.96 -10.52
N ASN A 44 -10.30 -5.82 -11.05
CA ASN A 44 -9.12 -5.49 -10.28
C ASN A 44 -9.24 -4.14 -9.58
N LYS A 45 -9.78 -3.13 -10.27
CA LYS A 45 -10.01 -1.78 -9.74
C LYS A 45 -11.05 -1.77 -8.62
N LEU A 46 -12.15 -2.51 -8.83
CA LEU A 46 -13.19 -2.69 -7.82
C LEU A 46 -12.61 -3.35 -6.55
N ARG A 47 -11.89 -4.46 -6.70
CA ARG A 47 -11.31 -5.18 -5.57
C ARG A 47 -10.30 -4.33 -4.80
N LEU A 48 -9.47 -3.54 -5.51
CA LEU A 48 -8.54 -2.62 -4.87
C LEU A 48 -9.26 -1.56 -4.04
N LEU A 49 -10.33 -0.98 -4.58
CA LEU A 49 -11.08 0.05 -3.89
C LEU A 49 -11.81 -0.50 -2.67
N GLU A 50 -12.39 -1.69 -2.78
CA GLU A 50 -13.01 -2.41 -1.66
C GLU A 50 -11.96 -2.77 -0.59
N ALA A 51 -10.75 -3.22 -0.98
CA ALA A 51 -9.66 -3.52 -0.06
C ALA A 51 -9.25 -2.29 0.76
N GLU A 52 -9.03 -1.16 0.07
CA GLU A 52 -8.68 0.11 0.71
C GLU A 52 -9.79 0.59 1.67
N GLN A 53 -11.07 0.42 1.32
CA GLN A 53 -12.17 0.77 2.20
C GLN A 53 -12.16 -0.07 3.48
N VAL A 54 -11.96 -1.39 3.35
CA VAL A 54 -11.97 -2.34 4.49
C VAL A 54 -10.72 -2.22 5.34
N ALA A 55 -9.57 -1.91 4.75
CA ALA A 55 -8.27 -1.81 5.44
C ALA A 55 -8.24 -0.76 6.58
N HIS A 56 -9.23 0.13 6.65
CA HIS A 56 -9.39 1.13 7.73
C HIS A 56 -10.16 0.61 8.94
N THR A 57 -10.87 -0.51 8.80
CA THR A 57 -11.64 -1.09 9.89
C THR A 57 -10.78 -2.11 10.64
N ARG A 58 -10.59 -1.92 11.94
CA ARG A 58 -9.75 -2.82 12.77
C ARG A 58 -10.28 -4.25 12.85
N THR A 59 -11.51 -4.49 12.44
CA THR A 59 -12.22 -5.77 12.62
C THR A 59 -12.16 -6.70 11.41
N ASN A 60 -11.56 -6.29 10.28
CA ASN A 60 -11.66 -7.02 9.01
C ASN A 60 -10.30 -7.23 8.31
N HIS A 61 -9.23 -7.55 9.08
CA HIS A 61 -7.91 -7.77 8.51
C HIS A 61 -7.89 -8.87 7.44
N ASP A 62 -8.54 -10.01 7.67
CA ASP A 62 -8.55 -11.10 6.71
C ASP A 62 -9.26 -10.71 5.42
N ARG A 63 -10.36 -9.96 5.53
CA ARG A 63 -11.10 -9.50 4.35
C ARG A 63 -10.30 -8.52 3.49
N ALA A 64 -9.54 -7.62 4.11
CA ALA A 64 -8.69 -6.68 3.38
C ALA A 64 -7.61 -7.44 2.59
N SER A 65 -6.94 -8.41 3.22
CA SER A 65 -5.91 -9.22 2.57
C SER A 65 -6.46 -10.01 1.38
N ILE A 66 -7.61 -10.65 1.51
CA ILE A 66 -8.30 -11.37 0.43
C ILE A 66 -8.61 -10.45 -0.74
N LEU A 67 -9.07 -9.23 -0.47
CA LEU A 67 -9.43 -8.26 -1.52
C LEU A 67 -8.20 -7.71 -2.25
N TYR A 68 -7.08 -7.45 -1.55
CA TYR A 68 -5.82 -7.08 -2.19
C TYR A 68 -5.32 -8.20 -3.11
N GLU A 69 -5.30 -9.45 -2.64
CA GLU A 69 -4.91 -10.59 -3.46
C GLU A 69 -5.83 -10.76 -4.68
N ALA A 70 -7.14 -10.62 -4.50
CA ALA A 70 -8.09 -10.71 -5.61
C ALA A 70 -7.84 -9.61 -6.66
N SER A 71 -7.50 -8.39 -6.23
CA SER A 71 -7.11 -7.31 -7.13
C SER A 71 -5.85 -7.64 -7.92
N ILE A 72 -4.79 -8.07 -7.23
CA ILE A 72 -3.50 -8.43 -7.83
C ILE A 72 -3.68 -9.56 -8.84
N LYS A 73 -4.37 -10.65 -8.47
CA LYS A 73 -4.64 -11.78 -9.35
C LYS A 73 -5.45 -11.37 -10.58
N SER A 74 -6.45 -10.50 -10.39
CA SER A 74 -7.26 -10.00 -11.51
C SER A 74 -6.44 -9.13 -12.46
N ALA A 75 -5.63 -8.19 -11.96
CA ALA A 75 -4.77 -7.34 -12.76
C ALA A 75 -3.74 -8.16 -13.54
N LYS A 76 -3.10 -9.14 -12.89
CA LYS A 76 -2.14 -10.07 -13.52
C LYS A 76 -2.79 -10.84 -14.67
N ARG A 77 -3.97 -11.43 -14.44
CA ARG A 77 -4.71 -12.20 -15.47
C ARG A 77 -5.13 -11.34 -16.66
N SER A 78 -5.41 -10.07 -16.43
CA SER A 78 -5.79 -9.12 -17.47
C SER A 78 -4.59 -8.45 -18.17
N GLY A 79 -3.36 -8.73 -17.76
CA GLY A 79 -2.15 -8.11 -18.34
C GLY A 79 -1.94 -6.64 -17.94
N PHE A 80 -2.65 -6.14 -16.93
CA PHE A 80 -2.56 -4.74 -16.47
C PHE A 80 -1.42 -4.57 -15.47
N VAL A 81 -0.18 -4.64 -15.97
CA VAL A 81 1.05 -4.65 -15.15
C VAL A 81 1.14 -3.46 -14.19
N HIS A 82 0.82 -2.24 -14.65
CA HIS A 82 0.87 -1.04 -13.80
C HIS A 82 -0.19 -1.07 -12.69
N GLU A 83 -1.36 -1.65 -12.95
CA GLU A 83 -2.43 -1.81 -11.95
C GLU A 83 -2.10 -2.94 -10.96
N GLN A 84 -1.44 -4.00 -11.43
CA GLN A 84 -0.89 -5.04 -10.57
C GLN A 84 0.16 -4.43 -9.61
N GLY A 85 1.09 -3.62 -10.12
CA GLY A 85 2.08 -2.91 -9.31
C GLY A 85 1.44 -2.01 -8.27
N LEU A 86 0.39 -1.26 -8.64
CA LEU A 86 -0.36 -0.42 -7.70
C LEU A 86 -1.05 -1.25 -6.60
N ALA A 87 -1.66 -2.36 -6.95
CA ALA A 87 -2.32 -3.22 -5.97
C ALA A 87 -1.31 -3.86 -5.00
N CYS A 88 -0.15 -4.29 -5.48
CA CYS A 88 0.95 -4.77 -4.64
C CYS A 88 1.49 -3.66 -3.71
N GLU A 89 1.71 -2.44 -4.22
CA GLU A 89 2.14 -1.28 -3.42
C GLU A 89 1.16 -1.00 -2.28
N LYS A 90 -0.14 -0.98 -2.56
CA LYS A 90 -1.17 -0.74 -1.53
C LYS A 90 -1.25 -1.87 -0.50
N ALA A 91 -1.13 -3.13 -0.94
CA ALA A 91 -1.03 -4.28 -0.05
C ALA A 91 0.21 -4.19 0.85
N ALA A 92 1.37 -3.82 0.31
CA ALA A 92 2.60 -3.64 1.07
C ALA A 92 2.43 -2.62 2.21
N PHE A 93 1.89 -1.44 1.90
CA PHE A 93 1.60 -0.43 2.93
C PHE A 93 0.56 -0.90 3.95
N TYR A 94 -0.41 -1.70 3.54
CA TYR A 94 -1.36 -2.30 4.48
C TYR A 94 -0.64 -3.20 5.49
N TYR A 95 0.22 -4.12 5.04
CA TYR A 95 0.97 -5.02 5.92
C TYR A 95 2.02 -4.28 6.76
N GLN A 96 2.67 -3.24 6.22
CA GLN A 96 3.61 -2.39 6.94
C GLN A 96 2.92 -1.70 8.14
N ARG A 97 1.73 -1.12 7.93
CA ARG A 97 0.92 -0.55 9.03
C ARG A 97 0.51 -1.58 10.07
N GLY A 98 0.25 -2.81 9.65
CA GLY A 98 -0.02 -3.96 10.52
C GLY A 98 1.22 -4.58 11.18
N ARG A 99 2.41 -3.99 10.96
CA ARG A 99 3.72 -4.49 11.45
C ARG A 99 4.07 -5.90 10.95
N ASN A 100 3.44 -6.38 9.90
CA ASN A 100 3.84 -7.59 9.20
C ASN A 100 4.87 -7.23 8.12
N TYR A 101 6.10 -6.96 8.57
CA TYR A 101 7.17 -6.46 7.70
C TYR A 101 7.63 -7.49 6.67
N GLN A 102 7.50 -8.79 6.96
CA GLN A 102 7.80 -9.84 5.99
C GLN A 102 6.86 -9.76 4.79
N LYS A 103 5.54 -9.78 5.00
CA LYS A 103 4.57 -9.63 3.92
C LYS A 103 4.67 -8.27 3.21
N ALA A 104 4.93 -7.20 3.96
CA ALA A 104 5.15 -5.89 3.37
C ALA A 104 6.31 -5.92 2.36
N ARG A 105 7.43 -6.54 2.72
CA ARG A 105 8.60 -6.71 1.86
C ARG A 105 8.26 -7.51 0.59
N GLU A 106 7.58 -8.63 0.72
CA GLU A 106 7.16 -9.48 -0.41
C GLU A 106 6.32 -8.69 -1.42
N TYR A 107 5.35 -7.92 -0.95
CA TYR A 107 4.49 -7.12 -1.82
C TYR A 107 5.21 -5.90 -2.41
N PHE A 108 6.12 -5.25 -1.69
CA PHE A 108 6.94 -4.20 -2.27
C PHE A 108 7.87 -4.72 -3.37
N GLN A 109 8.46 -5.90 -3.19
CA GLN A 109 9.27 -6.54 -4.25
C GLN A 109 8.44 -6.79 -5.49
N GLN A 110 7.25 -7.37 -5.37
CA GLN A 110 6.34 -7.58 -6.49
C GLN A 110 5.93 -6.25 -7.16
N ALA A 111 5.65 -5.21 -6.38
CA ALA A 111 5.34 -3.88 -6.91
C ALA A 111 6.50 -3.32 -7.72
N ARG A 112 7.73 -3.42 -7.21
CA ARG A 112 8.95 -2.97 -7.90
C ARG A 112 9.12 -3.69 -9.23
N GLU A 113 8.97 -5.02 -9.27
CA GLU A 113 9.05 -5.82 -10.48
C GLU A 113 8.00 -5.38 -11.52
N CYS A 114 6.76 -5.19 -11.11
CA CYS A 114 5.71 -4.69 -11.99
C CYS A 114 6.06 -3.29 -12.56
N TYR A 115 6.57 -2.39 -11.74
CA TYR A 115 6.95 -1.06 -12.17
C TYR A 115 8.20 -1.05 -13.06
N GLN A 116 9.13 -1.99 -12.89
CA GLN A 116 10.25 -2.22 -13.80
C GLN A 116 9.75 -2.65 -15.18
N VAL A 117 8.86 -3.65 -15.24
CA VAL A 117 8.26 -4.11 -16.50
C VAL A 117 7.45 -3.00 -17.17
N TRP A 118 6.75 -2.17 -16.39
CA TRP A 118 6.00 -1.04 -16.91
C TRP A 118 6.89 0.14 -17.37
N GLY A 119 8.19 0.15 -16.99
CA GLY A 119 9.14 1.18 -17.37
C GLY A 119 9.09 2.46 -16.52
N SER A 120 8.53 2.42 -15.31
CA SER A 120 8.44 3.59 -14.43
C SER A 120 9.61 3.66 -13.44
N SER A 121 10.71 4.27 -13.84
CA SER A 121 11.90 4.46 -12.98
C SER A 121 11.59 5.19 -11.67
N ILE A 122 10.71 6.18 -11.70
CA ILE A 122 10.28 6.95 -10.52
C ILE A 122 9.59 6.04 -9.50
N LYS A 123 8.68 5.15 -9.97
CA LYS A 123 8.00 4.21 -9.09
C LYS A 123 8.96 3.14 -8.56
N VAL A 124 9.89 2.66 -9.38
CA VAL A 124 10.93 1.72 -8.95
C VAL A 124 11.79 2.32 -7.83
N ALA A 125 12.28 3.56 -8.01
CA ALA A 125 13.07 4.25 -6.99
C ALA A 125 12.28 4.48 -5.69
N PHE A 126 11.00 4.87 -5.81
CA PHE A 126 10.14 5.05 -4.66
C PHE A 126 9.97 3.75 -3.86
N ILE A 127 9.66 2.62 -4.54
CA ILE A 127 9.48 1.33 -3.86
C ILE A 127 10.80 0.82 -3.28
N GLN A 128 11.93 1.06 -3.95
CA GLN A 128 13.24 0.69 -3.41
C GLN A 128 13.51 1.41 -2.07
N LYS A 129 13.21 2.70 -1.98
CA LYS A 129 13.33 3.47 -0.73
C LYS A 129 12.45 2.89 0.40
N GLU A 130 11.22 2.45 0.08
CA GLU A 130 10.36 1.80 1.07
C GLU A 130 10.93 0.44 1.53
N LEU A 131 11.50 -0.34 0.60
CA LEU A 131 12.17 -1.61 0.92
C LEU A 131 13.39 -1.42 1.83
N ASP A 132 14.21 -0.40 1.55
CA ASP A 132 15.39 -0.07 2.36
C ASP A 132 14.98 0.37 3.78
N GLY A 133 13.89 1.13 3.89
CA GLY A 133 13.32 1.56 5.17
C GLY A 133 12.67 0.44 5.99
N LEU A 134 12.36 -0.72 5.38
CA LEU A 134 11.87 -1.92 6.08
C LEU A 134 13.00 -2.76 6.68
N ASN A 135 14.26 -2.38 6.52
CA ASN A 135 15.36 -3.15 7.06
C ASN A 135 15.40 -3.00 8.59
N PRO A 136 15.20 -4.07 9.38
CA PRO A 136 15.19 -3.97 10.84
C PRO A 136 16.56 -3.53 11.42
N ASP A 137 17.63 -3.65 10.64
CA ASP A 137 19.00 -3.25 11.01
C ASP A 137 19.34 -1.80 10.63
N ALA A 138 18.47 -1.11 9.92
CA ALA A 138 18.61 0.33 9.65
C ALA A 138 18.14 1.12 10.88
N LEU A 139 18.89 1.06 11.98
CA LEU A 139 18.77 2.05 13.06
C LEU A 139 18.98 3.43 12.42
N PRO A 140 18.12 4.42 12.69
CA PRO A 140 18.33 5.76 12.19
C PRO A 140 19.71 6.23 12.68
N VAL A 141 20.54 6.73 11.77
CA VAL A 141 21.92 7.20 12.04
C VAL A 141 21.96 8.19 13.21
N SER A 142 20.85 8.86 13.52
CA SER A 142 20.68 9.73 14.69
C SER A 142 20.78 9.00 16.04
N ALA A 143 20.45 7.71 16.13
CA ALA A 143 20.53 6.97 17.40
C ALA A 143 21.95 6.49 17.73
N VAL A 144 22.83 6.41 16.73
CA VAL A 144 24.22 5.98 16.93
C VAL A 144 25.07 7.11 17.50
N THR A 145 24.75 8.37 17.20
CA THR A 145 25.52 9.55 17.65
C THR A 145 25.29 9.83 19.14
N GLU A 146 24.12 9.56 19.69
CA GLU A 146 23.86 9.74 21.12
C GLU A 146 24.50 8.66 22.00
N ALA A 147 24.57 7.40 21.51
CA ALA A 147 25.17 6.31 22.28
C ALA A 147 26.70 6.43 22.41
N VAL A 148 27.37 7.09 21.44
CA VAL A 148 28.82 7.32 21.49
C VAL A 148 29.16 8.46 22.46
N HIS A 149 28.33 9.49 22.60
CA HIS A 149 28.57 10.61 23.51
C HIS A 149 28.44 10.24 25.00
N ILE A 150 27.63 9.23 25.32
CA ILE A 150 27.43 8.80 26.73
C ILE A 150 28.61 7.94 27.24
N LYS A 151 29.39 7.29 26.35
CA LYS A 151 30.53 6.46 26.74
C LYS A 151 31.86 7.19 26.96
N ILE A 152 31.97 8.45 26.59
CA ILE A 152 33.19 9.24 26.72
C ILE A 152 33.18 10.13 28.01
N GLY A 153 32.04 10.22 28.69
CA GLY A 153 31.83 11.13 29.84
C GLY A 153 32.10 10.54 31.23
N THR A 154 32.55 9.27 31.38
CA THR A 154 32.71 8.66 32.70
C THR A 154 34.09 8.02 32.96
N ASN A 155 35.15 8.57 32.40
CA ASN A 155 36.50 8.22 32.86
C ASN A 155 37.34 9.49 33.05
N SER A 156 37.09 10.18 34.13
CA SER A 156 38.05 11.12 34.75
C SER A 156 37.62 11.34 36.22
N LEU A 157 38.19 10.50 37.10
CA LEU A 157 38.67 10.85 38.45
C LEU A 157 39.23 9.58 39.06
#